data_65667f470bdf2f613c930928c5d5edd9
#
_entry.id   65667f470bdf2f613c930928c5d5edd9
#
_cell.length_a   1.000
_cell.length_b   1.000
_cell.length_c   1.000
_cell.angle_alpha   90.00
_cell.angle_beta   90.00
_cell.angle_gamma   90.00
#
_symmetry.space_group_name_H-M   'P 1'
#
loop_
_entity.id
_entity.type
_entity.pdbx_description
1 polymer ?
#
loop_
_entity_poly.entity_id
_entity_poly.type
_entity_poly.pdbx_seq_one_letter_code
_entity_poly.pdbx_strand_id
1 'polypeptide(L)'
;MADDHIATYLNDHLAGSVVAVELMENLEAVYAGKPIADFIAKLRADIEVDVQELENLMGRLQISESRTRKASAWLTEKFTQLKLRLDDPAHGDLRLFESLEALSLGIEGKRSLWLALAAAAEVSPQLRIADYQRLRQRAEEQRDRVEAKRLEVAQRALKSERSTQAKSSSGE
;
A
#
# COMPACT_ATOMS: atom_id res chain seq x y z
N MET A 1 3.10 -25.23 17.18
CA MET A 1 1.78 -24.91 16.52
C MET A 1 1.37 -23.44 16.67
N ALA A 2 1.46 -22.81 17.86
CA ALA A 2 1.18 -21.36 17.98
C ALA A 2 2.20 -20.50 17.21
N ASP A 3 3.46 -20.91 17.20
CA ASP A 3 4.53 -20.22 16.48
C ASP A 3 4.36 -20.26 14.95
N ASP A 4 3.72 -21.30 14.40
CA ASP A 4 3.46 -21.42 12.96
C ASP A 4 2.42 -20.40 12.44
N HIS A 5 1.40 -20.07 13.25
CA HIS A 5 0.38 -19.12 12.84
C HIS A 5 0.91 -17.70 12.77
N ILE A 6 1.67 -17.27 13.78
CA ILE A 6 2.27 -15.95 13.76
C ILE A 6 3.33 -15.83 12.66
N ALA A 7 4.14 -16.85 12.47
CA ALA A 7 5.13 -16.88 11.39
C ALA A 7 4.47 -16.75 10.01
N THR A 8 3.37 -17.49 9.78
CA THR A 8 2.59 -17.36 8.54
C THR A 8 2.03 -15.97 8.38
N TYR A 9 1.38 -15.43 9.41
CA TYR A 9 0.75 -14.11 9.38
C TYR A 9 1.75 -12.98 9.08
N LEU A 10 2.91 -12.97 9.76
CA LEU A 10 3.94 -11.95 9.53
C LEU A 10 4.58 -12.08 8.13
N ASN A 11 4.84 -13.31 7.66
CA ASN A 11 5.37 -13.54 6.32
C ASN A 11 4.39 -13.11 5.21
N ASP A 12 3.08 -13.28 5.40
CA ASP A 12 2.07 -12.81 4.45
C ASP A 12 2.07 -11.28 4.35
N HIS A 13 2.19 -10.58 5.49
CA HIS A 13 2.31 -9.12 5.50
C HIS A 13 3.63 -8.62 4.92
N LEU A 14 4.76 -9.30 5.19
CA LEU A 14 6.05 -8.97 4.59
C LEU A 14 5.99 -9.12 3.07
N ALA A 15 5.45 -10.22 2.56
CA ALA A 15 5.27 -10.43 1.12
C ALA A 15 4.39 -9.35 0.47
N GLY A 16 3.30 -8.95 1.14
CA GLY A 16 2.44 -7.85 0.67
C GLY A 16 3.16 -6.50 0.62
N SER A 17 4.05 -6.23 1.59
CA SER A 17 4.83 -4.98 1.61
C SER A 17 5.88 -4.92 0.50
N VAL A 18 6.51 -6.03 0.16
CA VAL A 18 7.45 -6.12 -0.99
C VAL A 18 6.72 -5.76 -2.29
N VAL A 19 5.53 -6.32 -2.51
CA VAL A 19 4.72 -6.01 -3.70
C VAL A 19 4.32 -4.53 -3.74
N ALA A 20 3.99 -3.93 -2.59
CA ALA A 20 3.66 -2.50 -2.51
C ALA A 20 4.85 -1.60 -2.84
N VAL A 21 6.06 -1.94 -2.38
CA VAL A 21 7.30 -1.22 -2.72
C VAL A 21 7.56 -1.29 -4.23
N GLU A 22 7.48 -2.49 -4.83
CA GLU A 22 7.64 -2.65 -6.29
C GLU A 22 6.61 -1.85 -7.10
N LEU A 23 5.34 -1.75 -6.64
CA LEU A 23 4.34 -0.92 -7.29
C LEU A 23 4.73 0.55 -7.24
N MET A 24 5.22 1.05 -6.09
CA MET A 24 5.65 2.43 -5.94
C MET A 24 6.85 2.76 -6.81
N GLU A 25 7.85 1.86 -6.92
CA GLU A 25 9.00 2.02 -7.84
C GLU A 25 8.54 2.15 -9.30
N ASN A 26 7.58 1.32 -9.73
CA ASN A 26 7.01 1.42 -11.07
C ASN A 26 6.26 2.75 -11.29
N LEU A 27 5.48 3.20 -10.30
CA LEU A 27 4.78 4.49 -10.38
C LEU A 27 5.76 5.67 -10.45
N GLU A 28 6.85 5.65 -9.68
CA GLU A 28 7.92 6.66 -9.75
C GLU A 28 8.50 6.75 -11.16
N ALA A 29 8.79 5.61 -11.78
CA ALA A 29 9.33 5.55 -13.15
C ALA A 29 8.33 6.06 -14.19
N VAL A 30 7.08 5.63 -14.13
CA VAL A 30 6.01 6.03 -15.09
C VAL A 30 5.69 7.52 -14.99
N TYR A 31 5.71 8.09 -13.78
CA TYR A 31 5.38 9.49 -13.53
C TYR A 31 6.61 10.38 -13.31
N ALA A 32 7.80 9.94 -13.74
CA ALA A 32 9.04 10.70 -13.58
C ALA A 32 8.91 12.16 -14.06
N GLY A 33 9.40 13.10 -13.26
CA GLY A 33 9.31 14.53 -13.52
C GLY A 33 7.95 15.17 -13.21
N LYS A 34 6.98 14.43 -12.70
CA LYS A 34 5.70 14.97 -12.24
C LYS A 34 5.65 15.03 -10.70
N PRO A 35 4.91 15.98 -10.10
CA PRO A 35 4.82 16.11 -8.63
C PRO A 35 4.34 14.85 -7.91
N ILE A 36 3.58 13.99 -8.59
CA ILE A 36 3.12 12.72 -8.04
C ILE A 36 4.28 11.74 -7.81
N ALA A 37 5.33 11.75 -8.64
CA ALA A 37 6.50 10.89 -8.45
C ALA A 37 7.22 11.24 -7.14
N ASP A 38 7.36 12.52 -6.81
CA ASP A 38 7.96 12.96 -5.53
C ASP A 38 7.12 12.53 -4.33
N PHE A 39 5.80 12.56 -4.45
CA PHE A 39 4.89 12.07 -3.42
C PHE A 39 5.07 10.56 -3.21
N ILE A 40 5.09 9.78 -4.29
CA ILE A 40 5.26 8.32 -4.24
C ILE A 40 6.63 7.95 -3.66
N ALA A 41 7.71 8.64 -4.07
CA ALA A 41 9.05 8.40 -3.55
C ALA A 41 9.14 8.59 -2.02
N LYS A 42 8.53 9.66 -1.50
CA LYS A 42 8.45 9.91 -0.05
C LYS A 42 7.64 8.84 0.66
N LEU A 43 6.49 8.45 0.09
CA LEU A 43 5.66 7.38 0.65
C LEU A 43 6.42 6.04 0.66
N ARG A 44 7.13 5.71 -0.42
CA ARG A 44 7.95 4.49 -0.50
C ARG A 44 9.02 4.46 0.58
N ALA A 45 9.75 5.56 0.76
CA ALA A 45 10.76 5.64 1.82
C ALA A 45 10.15 5.39 3.22
N ASP A 46 8.97 5.93 3.50
CA ASP A 46 8.26 5.67 4.76
C ASP A 46 7.83 4.20 4.90
N ILE A 47 7.38 3.58 3.81
CA ILE A 47 6.96 2.16 3.79
C ILE A 47 8.17 1.23 3.96
N GLU A 48 9.32 1.54 3.35
CA GLU A 48 10.57 0.78 3.52
C GLU A 48 11.03 0.77 4.99
N VAL A 49 10.87 1.88 5.71
CA VAL A 49 11.11 1.92 7.16
C VAL A 49 10.15 0.98 7.92
N ASP A 50 8.88 0.91 7.52
CA ASP A 50 7.92 -0.01 8.15
C ASP A 50 8.21 -1.47 7.82
N VAL A 51 8.72 -1.77 6.61
CA VAL A 51 9.23 -3.11 6.25
C VAL A 51 10.36 -3.52 7.18
N GLN A 52 11.31 -2.62 7.41
CA GLN A 52 12.42 -2.88 8.33
C GLN A 52 11.94 -3.09 9.78
N GLU A 53 10.92 -2.37 10.23
CA GLU A 53 10.31 -2.59 11.57
C GLU A 53 9.70 -4.01 11.66
N LEU A 54 9.04 -4.47 10.60
CA LEU A 54 8.47 -5.82 10.54
C LEU A 54 9.55 -6.89 10.51
N GLU A 55 10.60 -6.73 9.70
CA GLU A 55 11.76 -7.63 9.65
C GLU A 55 12.48 -7.71 11.01
N ASN A 56 12.69 -6.57 11.67
CA ASN A 56 13.27 -6.52 13.01
C ASN A 56 12.41 -7.25 14.05
N LEU A 57 11.07 -7.08 13.98
CA LEU A 57 10.14 -7.79 14.84
C LEU A 57 10.23 -9.32 14.61
N MET A 58 10.23 -9.77 13.35
CA MET A 58 10.37 -11.19 12.99
C MET A 58 11.70 -11.75 13.48
N GLY A 59 12.81 -11.03 13.32
CA GLY A 59 14.12 -11.42 13.82
C GLY A 59 14.13 -11.61 15.34
N ARG A 60 13.51 -10.71 16.12
CA ARG A 60 13.38 -10.83 17.58
C ARG A 60 12.52 -12.02 18.01
N LEU A 61 11.54 -12.40 17.21
CA LEU A 61 10.70 -13.59 17.40
C LEU A 61 11.34 -14.87 16.86
N GLN A 62 12.55 -14.78 16.28
CA GLN A 62 13.26 -15.90 15.62
C GLN A 62 12.44 -16.54 14.48
N ILE A 63 11.60 -15.74 13.82
CA ILE A 63 10.82 -16.14 12.65
C ILE A 63 11.65 -15.91 11.41
N SER A 64 11.89 -16.97 10.63
CA SER A 64 12.58 -16.88 9.35
C SER A 64 11.71 -16.17 8.31
N GLU A 65 12.32 -15.23 7.59
CA GLU A 65 11.68 -14.58 6.45
C GLU A 65 11.46 -15.59 5.32
N SER A 66 10.25 -15.68 4.84
CA SER A 66 9.91 -16.44 3.64
C SER A 66 9.38 -15.50 2.57
N ARG A 67 10.28 -14.89 1.78
CA ARG A 67 9.93 -14.01 0.65
C ARG A 67 9.18 -14.73 -0.47
N THR A 68 9.19 -16.08 -0.45
CA THR A 68 8.53 -16.93 -1.45
C THR A 68 7.14 -17.38 -1.04
N ARG A 69 6.68 -17.11 0.18
CA ARG A 69 5.29 -17.42 0.55
C ARG A 69 4.38 -16.46 -0.19
N LYS A 70 3.43 -17.06 -0.89
CA LYS A 70 2.38 -16.40 -1.65
C LYS A 70 1.70 -15.37 -0.74
N ALA A 71 2.06 -14.10 -0.90
CA ALA A 71 1.17 -13.02 -0.51
C ALA A 71 -0.22 -13.44 -0.97
N SER A 72 -1.26 -13.18 -0.17
CA SER A 72 -2.59 -13.73 -0.48
C SER A 72 -2.82 -13.59 -1.99
N ALA A 73 -3.21 -14.66 -2.67
CA ALA A 73 -3.27 -14.73 -4.13
C ALA A 73 -4.05 -13.53 -4.72
N TRP A 74 -4.99 -13.01 -3.95
CA TRP A 74 -5.79 -11.83 -4.27
C TRP A 74 -4.96 -10.52 -4.33
N LEU A 75 -4.06 -10.26 -3.35
CA LEU A 75 -3.18 -9.09 -3.39
C LEU A 75 -2.22 -9.18 -4.57
N THR A 76 -1.57 -10.33 -4.74
CA THR A 76 -0.65 -10.57 -5.86
C THR A 76 -1.34 -10.41 -7.21
N GLU A 77 -2.57 -10.91 -7.36
CA GLU A 77 -3.34 -10.78 -8.60
C GLU A 77 -3.69 -9.31 -8.88
N LYS A 78 -4.20 -8.58 -7.88
CA LYS A 78 -4.55 -7.16 -8.04
C LYS A 78 -3.34 -6.30 -8.39
N PHE A 79 -2.21 -6.49 -7.70
CA PHE A 79 -0.97 -5.77 -7.98
C PHE A 79 -0.37 -6.15 -9.34
N THR A 80 -0.44 -7.43 -9.74
CA THR A 80 0.02 -7.88 -11.06
C THR A 80 -0.83 -7.27 -12.17
N GLN A 81 -2.15 -7.19 -12.01
CA GLN A 81 -3.04 -6.54 -12.97
C GLN A 81 -2.76 -5.03 -13.08
N LEU A 82 -2.48 -4.35 -11.97
CA LEU A 82 -2.09 -2.95 -11.96
C LEU A 82 -0.74 -2.74 -12.68
N LYS A 83 0.25 -3.60 -12.41
CA LYS A 83 1.55 -3.59 -13.10
C LYS A 83 1.41 -3.74 -14.61
N LEU A 84 0.62 -4.70 -15.07
CA LEU A 84 0.38 -4.95 -16.51
C LEU A 84 -0.36 -3.79 -17.21
N ARG A 85 -1.15 -3.01 -16.46
CA ARG A 85 -1.86 -1.83 -16.98
C ARG A 85 -1.03 -0.56 -16.96
N LEU A 86 0.11 -0.52 -16.28
CA LEU A 86 0.97 0.67 -16.21
C LEU A 86 1.59 1.04 -17.58
N ASP A 87 1.64 0.11 -18.54
CA ASP A 87 2.20 0.33 -19.87
C ASP A 87 1.22 0.95 -20.90
N ASP A 88 -0.07 1.15 -20.53
CA ASP A 88 -1.05 1.74 -21.47
C ASP A 88 -1.20 3.27 -21.26
N PRO A 89 -0.77 4.13 -22.20
CA PRO A 89 -0.82 5.59 -22.06
C PRO A 89 -2.25 6.18 -22.01
N ALA A 90 -3.25 5.46 -22.51
CA ALA A 90 -4.60 5.98 -22.74
C ALA A 90 -5.41 6.24 -21.45
N HIS A 91 -5.03 5.64 -20.31
CA HIS A 91 -5.80 5.66 -19.07
C HIS A 91 -5.00 6.20 -17.86
N GLY A 92 -4.09 7.15 -18.05
CA GLY A 92 -3.13 7.60 -17.06
C GLY A 92 -3.70 8.00 -15.69
N ASP A 93 -4.77 8.81 -15.64
CA ASP A 93 -5.38 9.25 -14.38
C ASP A 93 -6.17 8.13 -13.71
N LEU A 94 -6.90 7.30 -14.46
CA LEU A 94 -7.64 6.16 -13.90
C LEU A 94 -6.68 5.14 -13.25
N ARG A 95 -5.58 4.83 -13.92
CA ARG A 95 -4.56 3.91 -13.38
C ARG A 95 -3.89 4.43 -12.13
N LEU A 96 -3.55 5.73 -12.13
CA LEU A 96 -3.01 6.36 -10.93
C LEU A 96 -4.01 6.28 -9.78
N PHE A 97 -5.29 6.57 -10.04
CA PHE A 97 -6.36 6.45 -9.05
C PHE A 97 -6.47 5.03 -8.48
N GLU A 98 -6.54 4.00 -9.35
CA GLU A 98 -6.61 2.58 -8.94
C GLU A 98 -5.35 2.14 -8.18
N SER A 99 -4.17 2.64 -8.58
CA SER A 99 -2.91 2.34 -7.89
C SER A 99 -2.87 2.96 -6.48
N LEU A 100 -3.30 4.20 -6.33
CA LEU A 100 -3.42 4.85 -5.02
C LEU A 100 -4.46 4.16 -4.13
N GLU A 101 -5.56 3.65 -4.70
CA GLU A 101 -6.53 2.84 -3.98
C GLU A 101 -5.91 1.54 -3.47
N ALA A 102 -5.16 0.84 -4.30
CA ALA A 102 -4.46 -0.38 -3.89
C ALA A 102 -3.43 -0.12 -2.79
N LEU A 103 -2.68 0.99 -2.86
CA LEU A 103 -1.74 1.42 -1.80
C LEU A 103 -2.48 1.75 -0.50
N SER A 104 -3.60 2.47 -0.55
CA SER A 104 -4.44 2.76 0.62
C SER A 104 -4.94 1.48 1.31
N LEU A 105 -5.42 0.50 0.54
CA LEU A 105 -5.84 -0.81 1.05
C LEU A 105 -4.67 -1.59 1.67
N GLY A 106 -3.48 -1.55 1.05
CA GLY A 106 -2.28 -2.18 1.59
C GLY A 106 -1.85 -1.56 2.93
N ILE A 107 -1.90 -0.23 3.05
CA ILE A 107 -1.59 0.49 4.30
C ILE A 107 -2.65 0.18 5.38
N GLU A 108 -3.93 0.06 5.02
CA GLU A 108 -4.96 -0.39 5.95
C GLU A 108 -4.70 -1.81 6.45
N GLY A 109 -4.23 -2.71 5.58
CA GLY A 109 -3.77 -4.04 5.97
C GLY A 109 -2.63 -3.99 6.99
N LYS A 110 -1.64 -3.12 6.77
CA LYS A 110 -0.54 -2.88 7.72
C LYS A 110 -1.05 -2.32 9.06
N ARG A 111 -1.99 -1.37 9.05
CA ARG A 111 -2.62 -0.84 10.27
C ARG A 111 -3.30 -1.97 11.06
N SER A 112 -4.01 -2.84 10.37
CA SER A 112 -4.70 -4.01 10.95
C SER A 112 -3.71 -5.04 11.52
N LEU A 113 -2.53 -5.23 10.89
CA LEU A 113 -1.44 -6.03 11.45
C LEU A 113 -1.03 -5.53 12.84
N TRP A 114 -0.74 -4.23 12.96
CA TRP A 114 -0.28 -3.66 14.24
C TRP A 114 -1.35 -3.73 15.33
N LEU A 115 -2.64 -3.56 14.97
CA LEU A 115 -3.76 -3.76 15.90
C LEU A 115 -3.86 -5.21 16.37
N ALA A 116 -3.73 -6.19 15.46
CA ALA A 116 -3.79 -7.60 15.80
C ALA A 116 -2.64 -8.01 16.73
N LEU A 117 -1.42 -7.53 16.45
CA LEU A 117 -0.25 -7.79 17.29
C LEU A 117 -0.36 -7.13 18.68
N ALA A 118 -0.92 -5.91 18.76
CA ALA A 118 -1.19 -5.27 20.04
C ALA A 118 -2.15 -6.09 20.90
N ALA A 119 -3.25 -6.56 20.31
CA ALA A 119 -4.21 -7.40 21.02
C ALA A 119 -3.60 -8.74 21.45
N ALA A 120 -2.82 -9.39 20.56
CA ALA A 120 -2.14 -10.64 20.89
C ALA A 120 -1.09 -10.47 22.00
N ALA A 121 -0.44 -9.32 22.10
CA ALA A 121 0.55 -9.01 23.15
C ALA A 121 -0.06 -8.96 24.56
N GLU A 122 -1.37 -8.78 24.70
CA GLU A 122 -2.05 -8.81 26.00
C GLU A 122 -1.95 -10.20 26.64
N VAL A 123 -2.04 -11.26 25.84
CA VAL A 123 -2.05 -12.67 26.28
C VAL A 123 -0.75 -13.42 25.95
N SER A 124 0.13 -12.84 25.13
CA SER A 124 1.38 -13.44 24.67
C SER A 124 2.58 -12.54 25.02
N PRO A 125 3.24 -12.72 26.17
CA PRO A 125 4.32 -11.83 26.62
C PRO A 125 5.47 -11.70 25.63
N GLN A 126 5.78 -12.73 24.82
CA GLN A 126 6.81 -12.68 23.77
C GLN A 126 6.53 -11.64 22.70
N LEU A 127 5.30 -11.18 22.54
CA LEU A 127 4.91 -10.13 21.60
C LEU A 127 5.03 -8.71 22.18
N ARG A 128 5.33 -8.56 23.48
CA ARG A 128 5.50 -7.24 24.15
C ARG A 128 6.87 -6.64 23.84
N ILE A 129 7.26 -6.63 22.57
CA ILE A 129 8.61 -6.25 22.13
C ILE A 129 8.64 -5.06 21.18
N ALA A 130 7.49 -4.49 20.81
CA ALA A 130 7.39 -3.34 19.93
C ALA A 130 6.32 -2.35 20.41
N ASP A 131 6.46 -1.09 20.00
CA ASP A 131 5.45 -0.05 20.21
C ASP A 131 4.42 -0.10 19.07
N TYR A 132 3.45 -1.00 19.19
CA TYR A 132 2.41 -1.19 18.20
C TYR A 132 1.49 0.02 18.04
N GLN A 133 1.33 0.84 19.09
CA GLN A 133 0.54 2.06 19.02
C GLN A 133 1.20 3.08 18.08
N ARG A 134 2.50 3.30 18.21
CA ARG A 134 3.28 4.17 17.31
C ARG A 134 3.21 3.67 15.87
N LEU A 135 3.40 2.35 15.66
CA LEU A 135 3.37 1.75 14.31
C LEU A 135 1.99 1.87 13.65
N ARG A 136 0.92 1.67 14.43
CA ARG A 136 -0.46 1.88 13.98
C ARG A 136 -0.70 3.34 13.58
N GLN A 137 -0.31 4.29 14.42
CA GLN A 137 -0.47 5.72 14.15
C GLN A 137 0.27 6.14 12.86
N ARG A 138 1.50 5.67 12.64
CA ARG A 138 2.22 5.90 11.38
C ARG A 138 1.45 5.38 10.17
N ALA A 139 0.88 4.19 10.27
CA ALA A 139 0.06 3.63 9.20
C ALA A 139 -1.19 4.49 8.92
N GLU A 140 -1.85 5.01 9.94
CA GLU A 140 -2.98 5.94 9.81
C GLU A 140 -2.57 7.23 9.09
N GLU A 141 -1.48 7.87 9.51
CA GLU A 141 -0.95 9.08 8.88
C GLU A 141 -0.54 8.86 7.40
N GLN A 142 0.07 7.72 7.09
CA GLN A 142 0.41 7.35 5.71
C GLN A 142 -0.85 7.16 4.87
N ARG A 143 -1.85 6.44 5.40
CA ARG A 143 -3.12 6.20 4.71
C ARG A 143 -3.84 7.51 4.41
N ASP A 144 -3.92 8.41 5.38
CA ASP A 144 -4.60 9.70 5.22
C ASP A 144 -3.95 10.54 4.11
N ARG A 145 -2.61 10.52 4.01
CA ARG A 145 -1.88 11.18 2.91
C ARG A 145 -2.21 10.56 1.55
N VAL A 146 -2.28 9.21 1.47
CA VAL A 146 -2.64 8.51 0.23
C VAL A 146 -4.09 8.80 -0.15
N GLU A 147 -5.03 8.77 0.81
CA GLU A 147 -6.44 9.07 0.57
C GLU A 147 -6.65 10.50 0.05
N ALA A 148 -5.98 11.48 0.65
CA ALA A 148 -6.03 12.85 0.15
C ALA A 148 -5.59 12.94 -1.32
N LYS A 149 -4.50 12.27 -1.67
CA LYS A 149 -3.98 12.23 -3.04
C LYS A 149 -4.88 11.44 -3.98
N ARG A 150 -5.43 10.30 -3.52
CA ARG A 150 -6.38 9.49 -4.28
C ARG A 150 -7.63 10.28 -4.65
N LEU A 151 -8.22 11.01 -3.71
CA LEU A 151 -9.40 11.83 -3.95
C LEU A 151 -9.14 13.01 -4.91
N GLU A 152 -7.95 13.61 -4.84
CA GLU A 152 -7.52 14.62 -5.82
C GLU A 152 -7.47 14.03 -7.24
N VAL A 153 -6.91 12.82 -7.39
CA VAL A 153 -6.82 12.15 -8.69
C VAL A 153 -8.20 11.68 -9.17
N ALA A 154 -9.08 11.23 -8.26
CA ALA A 154 -10.44 10.79 -8.59
C ALA A 154 -11.24 11.88 -9.34
N GLN A 155 -11.07 13.16 -8.98
CA GLN A 155 -11.74 14.27 -9.64
C GLN A 155 -11.40 14.38 -11.14
N ARG A 156 -10.21 13.94 -11.53
CA ARG A 156 -9.78 13.89 -12.92
C ARG A 156 -10.12 12.57 -13.59
N ALA A 157 -9.82 11.47 -12.90
CA ALA A 157 -9.98 10.12 -13.40
C ALA A 157 -11.44 9.73 -13.69
N LEU A 158 -12.38 10.23 -12.87
CA LEU A 158 -13.81 9.87 -12.94
C LEU A 158 -14.67 10.97 -13.57
N LYS A 159 -14.05 11.97 -14.20
CA LYS A 159 -14.77 13.06 -14.87
C LYS A 159 -15.52 12.51 -16.10
N SER A 160 -16.84 12.71 -16.14
CA SER A 160 -17.66 12.33 -17.30
C SER A 160 -17.41 13.28 -18.48
N GLU A 161 -17.12 12.73 -19.65
CA GLU A 161 -16.94 13.51 -20.90
C GLU A 161 -18.22 14.24 -21.35
N ARG A 162 -19.39 13.85 -20.86
CA ARG A 162 -20.68 14.48 -21.22
C ARG A 162 -20.79 15.95 -20.86
N SER A 163 -19.99 16.46 -19.93
CA SER A 163 -20.03 17.86 -19.50
C SER A 163 -19.32 18.82 -20.47
N THR A 164 -18.54 18.33 -21.42
CA THR A 164 -17.77 19.17 -22.35
C THR A 164 -18.58 19.49 -23.61
N GLN A 165 -19.48 18.58 -24.04
CA GLN A 165 -20.30 18.80 -25.24
C GLN A 165 -21.46 19.77 -25.02
N ALA A 166 -21.98 19.91 -23.81
CA ALA A 166 -23.10 20.83 -23.51
C ALA A 166 -22.70 22.30 -23.55
N LYS A 167 -21.42 22.65 -23.48
CA LYS A 167 -20.92 24.03 -23.58
C LYS A 167 -20.62 24.51 -25.01
N SER A 168 -20.49 23.60 -25.98
CA SER A 168 -20.21 23.93 -27.39
C SER A 168 -21.49 24.13 -28.21
N SER A 169 -22.66 23.70 -27.72
CA SER A 169 -23.93 23.82 -28.45
C SER A 169 -24.80 25.00 -28.03
N SER A 170 -24.33 25.86 -27.11
CA SER A 170 -25.08 27.05 -26.64
C SER A 170 -24.47 28.37 -27.16
N GLY A 171 -23.66 28.31 -28.20
CA GLY A 171 -22.95 29.47 -28.77
C GLY A 171 -23.16 29.68 -30.26
N GLU A 172 -24.36 29.37 -30.79
CA GLU A 172 -24.84 29.87 -32.11
C GLU A 172 -26.11 30.61 -31.96
#